data_f54e1deada8b7b51558fff781c6d2cc1
#
_entry.id   f54e1deada8b7b51558fff781c6d2cc1
#
_cell.length_a   1.000
_cell.length_b   1.000
_cell.length_c   1.000
_cell.angle_alpha   90.00
_cell.angle_beta   90.00
_cell.angle_gamma   90.00
#
_symmetry.space_group_name_H-M   'P 1'
#
loop_
_entity.id
_entity.type
_entity.pdbx_description
1 polymer ?
#
loop_
_entity_poly.entity_id
_entity_poly.type
_entity_poly.pdbx_seq_one_letter_code
_entity_poly.pdbx_strand_id
1 'polypeptide(L)'
;MTSEDDQEYLLKMAQFSVLSNPTEYDAYGLITEAFILHKQPRDRYIIFPQLFIPWNPKKTTDTRGDIPDFGLGRYSEIPPHVRLQGGAEVKRATPRMIQLPPTNVISRDRDVQNVLHTCQFQARDQAKAAVKGGHLPNEQLLWLIFIGPYFTILKLGPFTNNQLITRSHKPNASGDFLETLAIKSEKRADPLEHDVYLLGTPEAAEKLEFFINSTSKFLT
;
A
#
# COMPACT_ATOMS: atom_id res chain seq x y z
N MET A 1 4.19 -18.32 9.02
CA MET A 1 3.14 -18.75 8.06
C MET A 1 1.81 -18.73 8.81
N THR A 2 0.82 -18.04 8.28
CA THR A 2 -0.54 -17.96 8.84
C THR A 2 -1.20 -19.34 8.76
N SER A 3 -1.93 -19.76 9.81
CA SER A 3 -2.64 -21.05 9.81
C SER A 3 -3.84 -21.03 8.86
N GLU A 4 -4.38 -22.21 8.55
CA GLU A 4 -5.63 -22.31 7.78
C GLU A 4 -6.80 -21.66 8.52
N ASP A 5 -6.84 -21.77 9.85
CA ASP A 5 -7.86 -21.14 10.70
C ASP A 5 -7.80 -19.61 10.62
N ASP A 6 -6.57 -19.04 10.60
CA ASP A 6 -6.38 -17.58 10.44
C ASP A 6 -6.84 -17.10 9.06
N GLN A 7 -6.60 -17.90 8.02
CA GLN A 7 -7.04 -17.58 6.66
C GLN A 7 -8.57 -17.61 6.55
N GLU A 8 -9.22 -18.65 7.10
CA GLU A 8 -10.67 -18.74 7.15
C GLU A 8 -11.29 -17.57 7.95
N TYR A 9 -10.67 -17.20 9.06
CA TYR A 9 -11.09 -16.05 9.86
C TYR A 9 -10.99 -14.74 9.05
N LEU A 10 -9.86 -14.48 8.38
CA LEU A 10 -9.70 -13.30 7.53
C LEU A 10 -10.68 -13.28 6.37
N LEU A 11 -11.00 -14.43 5.78
CA LEU A 11 -11.98 -14.52 4.70
C LEU A 11 -13.40 -14.19 5.20
N LYS A 12 -13.77 -14.63 6.39
CA LYS A 12 -15.04 -14.23 7.03
C LYS A 12 -15.09 -12.73 7.31
N MET A 13 -14.01 -12.15 7.83
CA MET A 13 -13.93 -10.69 8.01
C MET A 13 -14.03 -9.94 6.67
N ALA A 14 -13.38 -10.46 5.61
CA ALA A 14 -13.49 -9.90 4.27
C ALA A 14 -14.95 -9.88 3.76
N GLN A 15 -15.72 -10.93 4.00
CA GLN A 15 -17.13 -10.97 3.68
C GLN A 15 -17.94 -9.90 4.43
N PHE A 16 -17.68 -9.73 5.72
CA PHE A 16 -18.35 -8.70 6.52
C PHE A 16 -17.99 -7.28 6.05
N SER A 17 -16.75 -7.03 5.67
CA SER A 17 -16.27 -5.72 5.24
C SER A 17 -16.92 -5.20 3.94
N VAL A 18 -17.63 -6.03 3.19
CA VAL A 18 -18.28 -5.69 1.92
C VAL A 18 -19.79 -5.75 1.93
N LEU A 19 -20.45 -6.12 3.06
CA LEU A 19 -21.85 -6.50 3.08
C LEU A 19 -22.87 -5.37 2.84
N SER A 20 -22.61 -4.14 3.26
CA SER A 20 -23.60 -3.07 3.09
C SER A 20 -22.94 -1.71 3.01
N ASN A 21 -22.94 -1.13 1.80
CA ASN A 21 -22.41 0.21 1.55
C ASN A 21 -21.06 0.45 2.25
N PRO A 22 -20.02 -0.37 1.97
CA PRO A 22 -18.78 -0.39 2.72
C PRO A 22 -18.06 0.96 2.63
N THR A 23 -17.46 1.38 3.73
CA THR A 23 -16.58 2.53 3.82
C THR A 23 -15.11 2.11 3.82
N GLU A 24 -14.18 3.05 3.73
CA GLU A 24 -12.75 2.74 3.92
C GLU A 24 -12.49 2.19 5.34
N TYR A 25 -13.23 2.68 6.34
CA TYR A 25 -13.08 2.25 7.73
C TYR A 25 -13.44 0.78 7.96
N ASP A 26 -14.37 0.22 7.19
CA ASP A 26 -14.72 -1.20 7.29
C ASP A 26 -13.55 -2.10 6.89
N ALA A 27 -12.68 -1.62 6.00
CA ALA A 27 -11.48 -2.35 5.62
C ALA A 27 -10.33 -2.20 6.64
N TYR A 28 -10.29 -1.13 7.43
CA TYR A 28 -9.16 -0.87 8.36
C TYR A 28 -9.02 -1.95 9.41
N GLY A 29 -10.13 -2.42 10.00
CA GLY A 29 -10.12 -3.50 10.98
C GLY A 29 -9.56 -4.79 10.38
N LEU A 30 -10.06 -5.19 9.21
CA LEU A 30 -9.60 -6.35 8.47
C LEU A 30 -8.11 -6.27 8.12
N ILE A 31 -7.64 -5.12 7.63
CA ILE A 31 -6.24 -4.93 7.22
C ILE A 31 -5.32 -4.95 8.45
N THR A 32 -5.74 -4.30 9.55
CA THR A 32 -5.00 -4.33 10.80
C THR A 32 -4.84 -5.76 11.32
N GLU A 33 -5.91 -6.52 11.31
CA GLU A 33 -5.89 -7.93 11.74
C GLU A 33 -5.02 -8.78 10.83
N ALA A 34 -5.09 -8.57 9.51
CA ALA A 34 -4.22 -9.25 8.57
C ALA A 34 -2.73 -8.98 8.86
N PHE A 35 -2.35 -7.74 9.17
CA PHE A 35 -0.98 -7.42 9.56
C PHE A 35 -0.58 -8.07 10.91
N ILE A 36 -1.49 -8.13 11.88
CA ILE A 36 -1.24 -8.74 13.18
C ILE A 36 -1.01 -10.24 13.03
N LEU A 37 -1.89 -10.93 12.31
CA LEU A 37 -1.81 -12.38 12.11
C LEU A 37 -0.58 -12.81 11.30
N HIS A 38 -0.12 -11.98 10.37
CA HIS A 38 1.11 -12.25 9.60
C HIS A 38 2.40 -11.83 10.30
N LYS A 39 2.29 -11.14 11.44
CA LYS A 39 3.45 -10.73 12.24
C LYS A 39 4.08 -11.93 12.93
N GLN A 40 5.35 -12.19 12.64
CA GLN A 40 6.11 -13.20 13.34
C GLN A 40 6.57 -12.68 14.73
N PRO A 41 6.79 -13.53 15.72
CA PRO A 41 7.26 -13.11 17.05
C PRO A 41 8.56 -12.29 17.04
N ARG A 42 9.41 -12.49 16.04
CA ARG A 42 10.67 -11.75 15.84
C ARG A 42 10.49 -10.39 15.18
N ASP A 43 9.32 -10.15 14.56
CA ASP A 43 9.06 -8.93 13.84
C ASP A 43 8.81 -7.78 14.81
N ARG A 44 9.62 -6.74 14.72
CA ARG A 44 9.57 -5.57 15.61
C ARG A 44 8.96 -4.35 14.93
N TYR A 45 8.10 -4.54 13.94
CA TYR A 45 7.41 -3.42 13.35
C TYR A 45 6.17 -3.01 14.15
N ILE A 46 5.84 -1.75 14.03
CA ILE A 46 4.64 -1.12 14.57
C ILE A 46 3.80 -0.66 13.38
N ILE A 47 2.49 -0.80 13.50
CA ILE A 47 1.53 -0.27 12.53
C ILE A 47 1.22 1.16 12.97
N PHE A 48 1.51 2.13 12.11
CA PHE A 48 1.21 3.54 12.33
C PHE A 48 0.01 3.91 11.46
N PRO A 49 -1.21 4.00 12.01
CA PRO A 49 -2.36 4.48 11.25
C PRO A 49 -2.21 5.97 10.99
N GLN A 50 -2.53 6.38 9.76
CA GLN A 50 -2.57 7.79 9.33
C GLN A 50 -1.33 8.60 9.73
N LEU A 51 -0.14 8.06 9.46
CA LEU A 51 1.12 8.73 9.77
C LEU A 51 1.33 9.94 8.87
N PHE A 52 1.35 11.14 9.45
CA PHE A 52 1.68 12.35 8.70
C PHE A 52 3.17 12.40 8.35
N ILE A 53 3.47 12.48 7.05
CA ILE A 53 4.82 12.59 6.50
C ILE A 53 4.98 13.95 5.83
N PRO A 54 5.72 14.90 6.42
CA PRO A 54 5.85 16.25 5.87
C PRO A 54 6.68 16.24 4.59
N TRP A 55 6.24 16.99 3.58
CA TRP A 55 7.00 17.18 2.33
C TRP A 55 8.30 17.94 2.52
N ASN A 56 8.36 18.81 3.52
CA ASN A 56 9.57 19.58 3.85
C ASN A 56 9.85 19.49 5.35
N PRO A 57 10.56 18.45 5.81
CA PRO A 57 10.83 18.25 7.23
C PRO A 57 11.68 19.37 7.87
N LYS A 58 12.33 20.21 7.06
CA LYS A 58 13.11 21.34 7.55
C LYS A 58 12.27 22.59 7.82
N LYS A 59 11.00 22.62 7.36
CA LYS A 59 10.06 23.73 7.59
C LYS A 59 9.00 23.27 8.56
N THR A 60 9.15 23.58 9.84
CA THR A 60 8.21 23.23 10.90
C THR A 60 6.80 23.85 10.71
N THR A 61 6.71 24.89 9.89
CA THR A 61 5.43 25.55 9.53
C THR A 61 4.80 25.01 8.25
N ASP A 62 5.44 24.06 7.55
CA ASP A 62 4.86 23.46 6.35
C ASP A 62 3.86 22.37 6.75
N THR A 63 2.58 22.69 6.65
CA THR A 63 1.48 21.74 6.91
C THR A 63 1.21 20.80 5.74
N ARG A 64 1.94 20.96 4.64
CA ARG A 64 1.81 20.06 3.48
C ARG A 64 2.55 18.78 3.74
N GLY A 65 1.87 17.70 3.57
CA GLY A 65 2.41 16.35 3.75
C GLY A 65 1.52 15.32 3.07
N ASP A 66 1.94 14.09 3.15
CA ASP A 66 1.16 12.95 2.72
C ASP A 66 0.90 12.06 3.94
N ILE A 67 -0.27 11.44 3.96
CA ILE A 67 -0.72 10.58 5.05
C ILE A 67 -1.08 9.23 4.44
N PRO A 68 -0.17 8.23 4.49
CA PRO A 68 -0.58 6.86 4.20
C PRO A 68 -1.60 6.39 5.24
N ASP A 69 -2.55 5.58 4.81
CA ASP A 69 -3.53 5.01 5.73
C ASP A 69 -2.85 4.13 6.78
N PHE A 70 -1.81 3.40 6.37
CA PHE A 70 -0.94 2.67 7.28
C PHE A 70 0.53 2.86 6.92
N GLY A 71 1.35 3.17 7.91
CA GLY A 71 2.79 3.01 7.86
C GLY A 71 3.21 1.77 8.65
N LEU A 72 4.09 0.96 8.10
CA LEU A 72 4.75 -0.12 8.83
C LEU A 72 6.18 0.30 9.13
N GLY A 73 6.57 0.28 10.39
CA GLY A 73 7.89 0.78 10.77
C GLY A 73 8.21 0.56 12.23
N ARG A 74 9.16 1.31 12.74
CA ARG A 74 9.60 1.29 14.12
C ARG A 74 9.94 2.69 14.63
N TYR A 75 9.97 2.85 15.95
CA TYR A 75 10.55 4.04 16.54
C TYR A 75 12.08 4.04 16.43
N SER A 76 12.65 5.24 16.35
CA SER A 76 14.09 5.49 16.32
C SER A 76 14.44 6.60 17.29
N GLU A 77 15.55 6.46 18.00
CA GLU A 77 16.08 7.53 18.86
C GLU A 77 16.60 8.72 18.05
N ILE A 78 16.98 8.48 16.79
CA ILE A 78 17.54 9.51 15.91
C ILE A 78 16.43 10.00 14.95
N PRO A 79 16.26 11.31 14.79
CA PRO A 79 15.29 11.84 13.82
C PRO A 79 15.52 11.36 12.38
N PRO A 80 14.42 11.14 11.63
CA PRO A 80 13.05 11.15 12.11
C PRO A 80 12.78 9.98 13.06
N HIS A 81 12.02 10.23 14.14
CA HIS A 81 11.78 9.25 15.19
C HIS A 81 10.93 8.05 14.76
N VAL A 82 10.38 8.08 13.55
CA VAL A 82 9.71 6.95 12.90
C VAL A 82 10.51 6.55 11.68
N ARG A 83 10.98 5.32 11.66
CA ARG A 83 11.59 4.68 10.48
C ARG A 83 10.58 3.73 9.88
N LEU A 84 10.16 4.02 8.67
CA LEU A 84 9.23 3.17 7.92
C LEU A 84 9.98 2.02 7.24
N GLN A 85 9.24 0.98 6.96
CA GLN A 85 9.64 -0.17 6.15
C GLN A 85 8.83 -0.21 4.85
N GLY A 86 7.59 0.29 4.92
CA GLY A 86 6.63 0.37 3.83
C GLY A 86 5.39 1.08 4.29
N GLY A 87 4.41 1.15 3.42
CA GLY A 87 3.11 1.74 3.74
C GLY A 87 1.99 1.10 2.95
N ALA A 88 0.78 1.50 3.29
CA ALA A 88 -0.42 1.07 2.59
C ALA A 88 -1.39 2.24 2.41
N GLU A 89 -2.05 2.23 1.27
CA GLU A 89 -3.18 3.08 0.93
C GLU A 89 -4.43 2.21 0.88
N VAL A 90 -5.53 2.68 1.44
CA VAL A 90 -6.80 1.95 1.53
C VAL A 90 -7.87 2.71 0.78
N LYS A 91 -8.68 1.99 0.03
CA LYS A 91 -9.89 2.50 -0.61
C LYS A 91 -11.07 1.60 -0.26
N ARG A 92 -12.25 2.21 -0.22
CA ARG A 92 -13.49 1.46 -0.01
C ARG A 92 -13.67 0.38 -1.06
N ALA A 93 -14.31 -0.72 -0.69
CA ALA A 93 -14.72 -1.75 -1.63
C ALA A 93 -15.70 -1.17 -2.67
N THR A 94 -15.60 -1.66 -3.91
CA THR A 94 -16.60 -1.35 -4.94
C THR A 94 -17.82 -2.28 -4.79
N PRO A 95 -19.01 -1.90 -5.29
CA PRO A 95 -20.19 -2.76 -5.23
C PRO A 95 -19.99 -4.14 -5.89
N ARG A 96 -19.07 -4.26 -6.82
CA ARG A 96 -18.72 -5.53 -7.47
C ARG A 96 -18.02 -6.53 -6.56
N MET A 97 -17.49 -6.07 -5.42
CA MET A 97 -16.77 -6.91 -4.46
C MET A 97 -17.67 -7.58 -3.42
N ILE A 98 -18.98 -7.26 -3.39
CA ILE A 98 -19.93 -7.76 -2.37
C ILE A 98 -19.95 -9.29 -2.30
N GLN A 99 -19.78 -9.99 -3.41
CA GLN A 99 -19.76 -11.46 -3.45
C GLN A 99 -18.35 -12.06 -3.40
N LEU A 100 -17.35 -11.25 -3.09
CA LEU A 100 -15.93 -11.63 -3.12
C LEU A 100 -15.57 -12.42 -4.41
N PRO A 101 -15.74 -11.84 -5.59
CA PRO A 101 -15.44 -12.54 -6.83
C PRO A 101 -13.97 -12.95 -6.89
N PRO A 102 -13.63 -13.98 -7.68
CA PRO A 102 -12.25 -14.43 -7.85
C PRO A 102 -11.31 -13.28 -8.29
N THR A 103 -10.07 -13.35 -7.86
CA THR A 103 -9.06 -12.29 -8.08
C THR A 103 -8.83 -11.98 -9.56
N ASN A 104 -8.91 -13.00 -10.44
CA ASN A 104 -8.79 -12.82 -11.89
C ASN A 104 -9.98 -12.06 -12.52
N VAL A 105 -11.15 -12.05 -11.87
CA VAL A 105 -12.30 -11.24 -12.27
C VAL A 105 -12.12 -9.80 -11.81
N ILE A 106 -11.71 -9.61 -10.56
CA ILE A 106 -11.47 -8.29 -9.98
C ILE A 106 -10.29 -7.58 -10.65
N SER A 107 -9.22 -8.28 -10.98
CA SER A 107 -8.06 -7.70 -11.66
C SER A 107 -8.36 -7.16 -13.06
N ARG A 108 -9.46 -7.60 -13.67
CA ARG A 108 -9.93 -7.12 -15.00
C ARG A 108 -11.09 -6.13 -14.91
N ASP A 109 -11.58 -5.88 -13.71
CA ASP A 109 -12.67 -4.93 -13.52
C ASP A 109 -12.17 -3.50 -13.74
N ARG A 110 -12.80 -2.77 -14.65
CA ARG A 110 -12.38 -1.43 -15.07
C ARG A 110 -12.44 -0.41 -13.91
N ASP A 111 -13.43 -0.51 -13.05
CA ASP A 111 -13.57 0.43 -11.93
C ASP A 111 -12.47 0.18 -10.90
N VAL A 112 -12.14 -1.09 -10.63
CA VAL A 112 -11.02 -1.48 -9.77
C VAL A 112 -9.69 -0.98 -10.35
N GLN A 113 -9.48 -1.19 -11.66
CA GLN A 113 -8.25 -0.73 -12.32
C GLN A 113 -8.11 0.80 -12.28
N ASN A 114 -9.20 1.54 -12.45
CA ASN A 114 -9.19 3.00 -12.34
C ASN A 114 -8.82 3.46 -10.91
N VAL A 115 -9.36 2.80 -9.88
CA VAL A 115 -9.02 3.09 -8.49
C VAL A 115 -7.55 2.78 -8.22
N LEU A 116 -7.07 1.60 -8.62
CA LEU A 116 -5.66 1.20 -8.49
C LEU A 116 -4.73 2.20 -9.17
N HIS A 117 -5.06 2.60 -10.39
CA HIS A 117 -4.28 3.59 -11.14
C HIS A 117 -4.19 4.92 -10.40
N THR A 118 -5.30 5.42 -9.85
CA THR A 118 -5.30 6.66 -9.07
C THR A 118 -4.46 6.52 -7.79
N CYS A 119 -4.62 5.41 -7.07
CA CYS A 119 -3.91 5.16 -5.82
C CYS A 119 -2.40 5.01 -5.99
N GLN A 120 -1.92 4.54 -7.15
CA GLN A 120 -0.49 4.48 -7.44
C GLN A 120 0.20 5.84 -7.33
N PHE A 121 -0.46 6.91 -7.76
CA PHE A 121 0.11 8.25 -7.64
C PHE A 121 0.19 8.70 -6.19
N GLN A 122 -0.85 8.41 -5.39
CA GLN A 122 -0.86 8.70 -3.95
C GLN A 122 0.25 7.92 -3.24
N ALA A 123 0.30 6.60 -3.43
CA ALA A 123 1.33 5.73 -2.86
C ALA A 123 2.74 6.19 -3.23
N ARG A 124 2.95 6.60 -4.50
CA ARG A 124 4.24 7.11 -4.96
C ARG A 124 4.62 8.43 -4.29
N ASP A 125 3.68 9.36 -4.12
CA ASP A 125 3.96 10.63 -3.46
C ASP A 125 4.22 10.44 -1.97
N GLN A 126 3.49 9.55 -1.30
CA GLN A 126 3.73 9.14 0.08
C GLN A 126 5.13 8.53 0.25
N ALA A 127 5.51 7.60 -0.63
CA ALA A 127 6.84 6.99 -0.62
C ALA A 127 7.96 8.02 -0.85
N LYS A 128 7.79 8.96 -1.82
CA LYS A 128 8.74 10.05 -2.04
C LYS A 128 8.87 10.96 -0.82
N ALA A 129 7.75 11.33 -0.19
CA ALA A 129 7.75 12.13 1.03
C ALA A 129 8.51 11.40 2.15
N ALA A 130 8.30 10.09 2.30
CA ALA A 130 8.98 9.27 3.29
C ALA A 130 10.49 9.19 3.04
N VAL A 131 10.92 9.02 1.79
CA VAL A 131 12.35 9.03 1.42
C VAL A 131 12.96 10.41 1.66
N LYS A 132 12.30 11.46 1.21
CA LYS A 132 12.78 12.85 1.38
C LYS A 132 12.85 13.25 2.85
N GLY A 133 11.91 12.79 3.67
CA GLY A 133 11.87 13.00 5.12
C GLY A 133 12.89 12.16 5.89
N GLY A 134 13.58 11.23 5.24
CA GLY A 134 14.51 10.31 5.87
C GLY A 134 13.83 9.18 6.66
N HIS A 135 12.51 9.00 6.48
CA HIS A 135 11.77 7.88 7.09
C HIS A 135 12.07 6.55 6.40
N LEU A 136 12.43 6.58 5.12
CA LEU A 136 12.80 5.44 4.29
C LEU A 136 14.12 5.68 3.57
N PRO A 137 14.94 4.65 3.32
CA PRO A 137 16.07 4.75 2.40
C PRO A 137 15.57 4.95 0.96
N ASN A 138 16.39 5.55 0.10
CA ASN A 138 16.06 5.70 -1.32
C ASN A 138 16.49 4.45 -2.11
N GLU A 139 15.78 3.38 -1.87
CA GLU A 139 15.97 2.07 -2.50
C GLU A 139 14.68 1.60 -3.16
N GLN A 140 14.62 0.36 -3.60
CA GLN A 140 13.38 -0.25 -4.04
C GLN A 140 12.47 -0.51 -2.84
N LEU A 141 11.33 0.14 -2.81
CA LEU A 141 10.34 0.09 -1.73
C LEU A 141 9.14 -0.75 -2.16
N LEU A 142 8.49 -1.36 -1.18
CA LEU A 142 7.20 -2.00 -1.37
C LEU A 142 6.11 -1.14 -0.72
N TRP A 143 4.97 -1.05 -1.41
CA TRP A 143 3.79 -0.34 -0.96
C TRP A 143 2.54 -1.14 -1.29
N LEU A 144 1.59 -1.21 -0.37
CA LEU A 144 0.33 -1.90 -0.58
C LEU A 144 -0.76 -0.91 -1.00
N ILE A 145 -1.63 -1.35 -1.89
CA ILE A 145 -2.92 -0.67 -2.13
C ILE A 145 -4.01 -1.68 -1.84
N PHE A 146 -4.89 -1.32 -0.92
CA PHE A 146 -6.11 -2.07 -0.63
C PHE A 146 -7.32 -1.41 -1.26
N ILE A 147 -8.23 -2.23 -1.81
CA ILE A 147 -9.58 -1.82 -2.20
C ILE A 147 -10.52 -2.78 -1.51
N GLY A 148 -11.10 -2.34 -0.38
CA GLY A 148 -11.79 -3.26 0.52
C GLY A 148 -10.88 -4.43 0.93
N PRO A 149 -11.33 -5.69 0.76
CA PRO A 149 -10.55 -6.86 1.13
C PRO A 149 -9.50 -7.30 0.09
N TYR A 150 -9.42 -6.63 -1.05
CA TYR A 150 -8.43 -6.94 -2.08
C TYR A 150 -7.24 -6.01 -2.00
N PHE A 151 -6.06 -6.54 -2.35
CA PHE A 151 -4.85 -5.72 -2.38
C PHE A 151 -3.92 -6.07 -3.54
N THR A 152 -3.04 -5.13 -3.84
CA THR A 152 -1.90 -5.31 -4.73
C THR A 152 -0.63 -4.77 -4.08
N ILE A 153 0.54 -5.24 -4.55
CA ILE A 153 1.84 -4.77 -4.08
C ILE A 153 2.51 -3.95 -5.18
N LEU A 154 2.85 -2.72 -4.86
CA LEU A 154 3.62 -1.86 -5.74
C LEU A 154 5.11 -1.91 -5.40
N LYS A 155 5.94 -1.91 -6.43
CA LYS A 155 7.38 -1.67 -6.32
C LYS A 155 7.65 -0.23 -6.73
N LEU A 156 8.17 0.57 -5.81
CA LEU A 156 8.44 1.99 -5.96
C LEU A 156 9.93 2.28 -5.78
N GLY A 157 10.44 3.35 -6.40
CA GLY A 157 11.84 3.75 -6.27
C GLY A 157 12.84 2.82 -7.01
N PRO A 158 14.16 3.03 -6.82
CA PRO A 158 14.71 4.26 -6.22
C PRO A 158 14.31 5.51 -7.00
N PHE A 159 14.15 6.63 -6.31
CA PHE A 159 13.74 7.90 -6.91
C PHE A 159 14.96 8.77 -7.25
N THR A 160 14.94 9.41 -8.41
CA THR A 160 15.92 10.46 -8.73
C THR A 160 15.66 11.73 -7.91
N ASN A 161 16.65 12.60 -7.79
CA ASN A 161 16.48 13.88 -7.10
C ASN A 161 15.33 14.72 -7.69
N ASN A 162 15.17 14.74 -9.01
CA ASN A 162 14.07 15.43 -9.66
C ASN A 162 12.70 14.84 -9.28
N GLN A 163 12.60 13.51 -9.19
CA GLN A 163 11.35 12.86 -8.77
C GLN A 163 11.01 13.15 -7.31
N LEU A 164 12.02 13.30 -6.43
CA LEU A 164 11.79 13.62 -5.01
C LEU A 164 11.29 15.04 -4.78
N ILE A 165 11.52 15.98 -5.69
CA ILE A 165 11.03 17.36 -5.56
C ILE A 165 9.69 17.59 -6.25
N THR A 166 9.25 16.67 -7.12
CA THR A 166 8.03 16.79 -7.91
C THR A 166 6.92 15.93 -7.32
N ARG A 167 5.77 16.52 -7.02
CA ARG A 167 4.55 15.76 -6.69
C ARG A 167 3.98 15.14 -7.96
N SER A 168 3.64 13.87 -7.89
CA SER A 168 3.02 13.14 -8.99
C SER A 168 1.51 13.46 -9.10
N HIS A 169 0.93 13.86 -7.98
CA HIS A 169 -0.52 14.06 -7.85
C HIS A 169 -0.91 15.48 -8.27
N LYS A 170 -1.00 15.69 -9.57
CA LYS A 170 -1.83 16.76 -10.14
C LYS A 170 -2.84 16.11 -11.08
N PRO A 171 -4.14 16.33 -10.90
CA PRO A 171 -5.18 15.79 -11.78
C PRO A 171 -5.02 16.17 -13.26
N ASN A 172 -4.12 17.08 -13.57
CA ASN A 172 -3.82 17.59 -14.91
C ASN A 172 -2.35 17.39 -15.32
N ALA A 173 -1.63 16.45 -14.70
CA ALA A 173 -0.29 16.12 -15.18
C ALA A 173 -0.42 15.53 -16.59
N SER A 174 0.15 16.23 -17.57
CA SER A 174 0.20 15.89 -18.97
C SER A 174 0.68 14.45 -19.22
N GLY A 175 0.33 13.87 -20.36
CA GLY A 175 0.56 12.49 -20.77
C GLY A 175 1.97 11.92 -20.56
N ASP A 176 3.01 12.74 -20.45
CA ASP A 176 4.41 12.34 -20.19
C ASP A 176 4.60 11.47 -18.94
N PHE A 177 3.69 11.58 -17.96
CA PHE A 177 3.78 10.80 -16.74
C PHE A 177 3.16 9.40 -16.90
N LEU A 178 2.10 9.28 -17.71
CA LEU A 178 1.51 7.99 -18.08
C LEU A 178 2.48 7.18 -18.94
N GLU A 179 3.22 7.82 -19.83
CA GLU A 179 4.29 7.20 -20.62
C GLU A 179 5.39 6.60 -19.70
N THR A 180 5.80 7.31 -18.66
CA THR A 180 6.86 6.82 -17.75
C THR A 180 6.39 5.63 -16.90
N LEU A 181 5.11 5.50 -16.59
CA LEU A 181 4.52 4.32 -15.95
C LEU A 181 4.34 3.17 -16.94
N ALA A 182 3.90 3.46 -18.17
CA ALA A 182 3.75 2.49 -19.25
C ALA A 182 5.09 1.84 -19.61
N ILE A 183 6.17 2.60 -19.73
CA ILE A 183 7.50 2.11 -20.08
C ILE A 183 8.05 1.08 -19.06
N LYS A 184 7.66 1.14 -17.79
CA LYS A 184 8.08 0.15 -16.78
C LYS A 184 7.22 -1.10 -16.71
N SER A 185 6.08 -1.11 -17.38
CA SER A 185 5.17 -2.27 -17.46
C SER A 185 5.29 -3.07 -18.76
N GLU A 186 6.37 -2.89 -19.52
CA GLU A 186 6.61 -3.42 -20.89
C GLU A 186 6.47 -4.94 -21.09
N LYS A 187 6.12 -5.70 -20.06
CA LYS A 187 5.91 -7.15 -20.16
C LYS A 187 4.47 -7.61 -20.03
N ARG A 188 3.49 -6.72 -19.90
CA ARG A 188 2.07 -7.06 -19.77
C ARG A 188 1.29 -6.59 -20.99
N ALA A 189 0.35 -7.40 -21.43
CA ALA A 189 -0.55 -7.08 -22.55
C ALA A 189 -1.44 -5.84 -22.28
N ASP A 190 -1.66 -5.53 -20.98
CA ASP A 190 -2.32 -4.32 -20.51
C ASP A 190 -1.48 -3.67 -19.38
N PRO A 191 -0.91 -2.47 -19.60
CA PRO A 191 -0.10 -1.76 -18.61
C PRO A 191 -0.89 -1.33 -17.36
N LEU A 192 -2.21 -1.41 -17.38
CA LEU A 192 -3.08 -1.10 -16.25
C LEU A 192 -3.47 -2.34 -15.43
N GLU A 193 -3.18 -3.55 -15.89
CA GLU A 193 -3.46 -4.75 -15.11
C GLU A 193 -2.48 -4.91 -13.94
N HIS A 194 -3.02 -5.00 -12.73
CA HIS A 194 -2.30 -5.32 -11.50
C HIS A 194 -2.73 -6.69 -11.00
N ASP A 195 -1.77 -7.46 -10.50
CA ASP A 195 -2.10 -8.67 -9.74
C ASP A 195 -2.80 -8.25 -8.46
N VAL A 196 -3.97 -8.79 -8.25
CA VAL A 196 -4.84 -8.49 -7.11
C VAL A 196 -5.00 -9.76 -6.28
N TYR A 197 -4.93 -9.64 -4.97
CA TYR A 197 -5.00 -10.73 -4.01
C TYR A 197 -6.16 -10.48 -3.06
N LEU A 198 -6.89 -11.53 -2.67
CA LEU A 198 -8.00 -11.46 -1.71
C LEU A 198 -7.51 -11.89 -0.34
N LEU A 199 -7.67 -11.04 0.69
CA LEU A 199 -7.35 -11.37 2.07
C LEU A 199 -8.08 -12.65 2.54
N GLY A 200 -7.36 -13.50 3.26
CA GLY A 200 -7.87 -14.79 3.71
C GLY A 200 -7.64 -15.93 2.72
N THR A 201 -7.01 -15.68 1.56
CA THR A 201 -6.59 -16.76 0.66
C THR A 201 -5.12 -17.13 0.89
N PRO A 202 -4.72 -18.39 0.61
CA PRO A 202 -3.31 -18.83 0.74
C PRO A 202 -2.36 -17.97 -0.08
N GLU A 203 -2.75 -17.58 -1.29
CA GLU A 203 -1.94 -16.72 -2.15
C GLU A 203 -1.74 -15.32 -1.54
N ALA A 204 -2.80 -14.73 -0.98
CA ALA A 204 -2.70 -13.46 -0.28
C ALA A 204 -1.80 -13.54 0.95
N ALA A 205 -1.88 -14.64 1.71
CA ALA A 205 -1.03 -14.88 2.87
C ALA A 205 0.46 -14.91 2.47
N GLU A 206 0.80 -15.64 1.41
CA GLU A 206 2.17 -15.69 0.86
C GLU A 206 2.66 -14.29 0.44
N LYS A 207 1.81 -13.49 -0.20
CA LYS A 207 2.18 -12.14 -0.66
C LYS A 207 2.34 -11.14 0.48
N LEU A 208 1.49 -11.21 1.51
CA LEU A 208 1.66 -10.40 2.71
C LEU A 208 2.93 -10.77 3.49
N GLU A 209 3.21 -12.07 3.62
CA GLU A 209 4.45 -12.54 4.24
C GLU A 209 5.67 -12.07 3.44
N PHE A 210 5.64 -12.16 2.11
CA PHE A 210 6.68 -11.60 1.25
C PHE A 210 6.86 -10.09 1.49
N PHE A 211 5.78 -9.32 1.54
CA PHE A 211 5.82 -7.89 1.83
C PHE A 211 6.49 -7.61 3.18
N ILE A 212 6.03 -8.25 4.25
CA ILE A 212 6.55 -8.07 5.60
C ILE A 212 8.03 -8.48 5.68
N ASN A 213 8.41 -9.62 5.12
CA ASN A 213 9.78 -10.11 5.16
C ASN A 213 10.74 -9.25 4.32
N SER A 214 10.28 -8.75 3.17
CA SER A 214 11.10 -7.88 2.32
C SER A 214 11.34 -6.51 2.95
N THR A 215 10.37 -6.02 3.71
CA THR A 215 10.49 -4.75 4.43
C THR A 215 11.31 -4.89 5.71
N SER A 216 11.37 -6.08 6.34
CA SER A 216 12.12 -6.32 7.58
C SER A 216 13.64 -6.33 7.40
N LYS A 217 14.15 -6.53 6.19
CA LYS A 217 15.61 -6.56 5.89
C LYS A 217 16.33 -5.24 6.16
N PHE A 218 15.61 -4.14 6.27
CA PHE A 218 16.18 -2.83 6.59
C PHE A 218 16.35 -2.58 8.10
N LEU A 219 16.30 -3.64 8.92
CA LEU A 219 16.30 -3.56 10.38
C LEU A 219 17.62 -3.97 11.04
N THR A 220 18.64 -4.33 10.26
CA THR A 220 19.97 -4.67 10.77
C THR A 220 20.89 -3.48 10.81
#